data_f0bbe8c9ebab378d6fb9cffacd6e9565
#
_entry.id   f0bbe8c9ebab378d6fb9cffacd6e9565
#
_cell.length_a   1.000
_cell.length_b   1.000
_cell.length_c   1.000
_cell.angle_alpha   90.00
_cell.angle_beta   90.00
_cell.angle_gamma   90.00
#
_symmetry.space_group_name_H-M   'P 1'
#
loop_
_entity.id
_entity.type
_entity.pdbx_description
1 polymer ?
#
loop_
_entity_poly.entity_id
_entity_poly.type
_entity_poly.pdbx_seq_one_letter_code
_entity_poly.pdbx_strand_id
1 'polypeptide(L)'
;MAYDEGLAQLMRDDLAGAQVTEKKMFGGLAFLMNGHMICGVHKGGAMFRVGKERYEAALAIPGVTPMMFTGKPMAAMVDISDEAMVDDTRRGQVMGLALATVRVLPPKVAKARKG
;
A
#
# COMPACT_ATOMS: atom_id res chain seq x y z
N MET A 1 -17.60 -7.10 -7.46
CA MET A 1 -16.55 -6.96 -6.46
C MET A 1 -16.24 -5.52 -6.21
N ALA A 2 -15.93 -5.18 -5.02
CA ALA A 2 -15.65 -3.81 -4.69
C ALA A 2 -14.26 -3.36 -5.13
N TYR A 3 -13.38 -4.30 -5.42
CA TYR A 3 -12.03 -3.96 -5.87
C TYR A 3 -11.60 -4.94 -6.95
N ASP A 4 -10.50 -4.61 -7.62
CA ASP A 4 -10.01 -5.43 -8.71
C ASP A 4 -9.16 -6.57 -8.16
N GLU A 5 -9.65 -7.80 -8.30
CA GLU A 5 -8.92 -8.96 -7.81
C GLU A 5 -7.61 -9.18 -8.54
N GLY A 6 -7.52 -8.75 -9.78
CA GLY A 6 -6.26 -8.87 -10.52
C GLY A 6 -5.17 -8.01 -9.90
N LEU A 7 -5.52 -6.80 -9.46
CA LEU A 7 -4.56 -5.93 -8.80
C LEU A 7 -4.17 -6.51 -7.44
N ALA A 8 -5.14 -7.07 -6.72
CA ALA A 8 -4.85 -7.70 -5.43
C ALA A 8 -3.89 -8.86 -5.62
N GLN A 9 -4.07 -9.63 -6.68
CA GLN A 9 -3.18 -10.77 -6.92
C GLN A 9 -1.76 -10.33 -7.26
N LEU A 10 -1.60 -9.22 -7.97
CA LEU A 10 -0.26 -8.69 -8.24
C LEU A 10 0.45 -8.33 -6.93
N MET A 11 -0.26 -7.71 -6.00
CA MET A 11 0.32 -7.39 -4.70
C MET A 11 0.64 -8.65 -3.93
N ARG A 12 -0.25 -9.63 -3.97
CA ARG A 12 -0.05 -10.89 -3.25
C ARG A 12 1.20 -11.60 -3.77
N ASP A 13 1.39 -11.57 -5.09
CA ASP A 13 2.55 -12.21 -5.70
C ASP A 13 3.83 -11.48 -5.31
N ASP A 14 3.81 -10.15 -5.29
CA ASP A 14 4.99 -9.38 -4.92
C ASP A 14 5.36 -9.61 -3.46
N LEU A 15 4.39 -9.90 -2.61
CA LEU A 15 4.63 -10.09 -1.19
C LEU A 15 4.76 -11.56 -0.79
N ALA A 16 4.84 -12.45 -1.76
CA ALA A 16 4.82 -13.89 -1.49
C ALA A 16 5.90 -14.36 -0.54
N GLY A 17 7.05 -13.76 -0.51
CA GLY A 17 8.11 -14.18 0.40
C GLY A 17 8.09 -13.47 1.75
N ALA A 18 7.12 -12.60 1.98
CA ALA A 18 7.07 -11.82 3.21
C ALA A 18 5.95 -12.31 4.10
N GLN A 19 6.06 -12.05 5.39
CA GLN A 19 5.01 -12.43 6.34
C GLN A 19 3.98 -11.33 6.39
N VAL A 20 2.96 -11.44 5.58
CA VAL A 20 1.90 -10.45 5.53
C VAL A 20 0.56 -11.10 5.79
N THR A 21 -0.38 -10.31 6.26
CA THR A 21 -1.76 -10.76 6.42
C THR A 21 -2.63 -9.88 5.56
N GLU A 22 -3.76 -10.42 5.13
CA GLU A 22 -4.73 -9.69 4.34
C GLU A 22 -5.91 -9.36 5.22
N LYS A 23 -6.43 -8.16 5.07
CA LYS A 23 -7.57 -7.73 5.86
C LYS A 23 -8.51 -6.92 5.01
N LYS A 24 -9.77 -7.30 5.01
CA LYS A 24 -10.77 -6.53 4.29
C LYS A 24 -11.11 -5.29 5.09
N MET A 25 -11.15 -4.15 4.42
CA MET A 25 -11.53 -2.92 5.09
C MET A 25 -11.99 -1.90 4.07
N PHE A 26 -12.96 -1.10 4.45
CA PHE A 26 -13.45 0.00 3.61
C PHE A 26 -13.82 -0.45 2.20
N GLY A 27 -14.35 -1.65 2.08
CA GLY A 27 -14.74 -2.15 0.76
C GLY A 27 -13.59 -2.62 -0.09
N GLY A 28 -12.39 -2.69 0.47
CA GLY A 28 -11.20 -3.14 -0.26
C GLY A 28 -10.47 -4.21 0.49
N LEU A 29 -9.20 -4.40 0.13
CA LEU A 29 -8.36 -5.40 0.76
C LEU A 29 -7.01 -4.77 1.06
N ALA A 30 -6.54 -4.90 2.28
CA ALA A 30 -5.26 -4.35 2.69
C ALA A 30 -4.29 -5.47 3.02
N PHE A 31 -3.01 -5.21 2.78
CA PHE A 31 -1.94 -6.15 3.12
C PHE A 31 -1.13 -5.53 4.24
N LEU A 32 -0.98 -6.27 5.34
CA LEU A 32 -0.32 -5.75 6.54
C LEU A 32 0.89 -6.59 6.92
N MET A 33 1.88 -5.92 7.49
CA MET A 33 3.06 -6.58 8.04
C MET A 33 3.24 -6.04 9.45
N ASN A 34 3.29 -6.93 10.43
CA ASN A 34 3.41 -6.54 11.85
C ASN A 34 2.32 -5.55 12.26
N GLY A 35 1.14 -5.65 11.68
CA GLY A 35 0.03 -4.78 12.02
C GLY A 35 0.00 -3.48 11.23
N HIS A 36 1.03 -3.20 10.43
CA HIS A 36 1.08 -1.98 9.64
C HIS A 36 0.70 -2.25 8.20
N MET A 37 -0.15 -1.39 7.64
CA MET A 37 -0.56 -1.56 6.25
C MET A 37 0.59 -1.22 5.32
N ILE A 38 0.84 -2.08 4.35
CA ILE A 38 1.84 -1.84 3.33
C ILE A 38 1.17 -1.23 2.12
N CYS A 39 0.11 -1.85 1.68
CA CYS A 39 -0.60 -1.47 0.46
C CYS A 39 -1.98 -2.07 0.49
N GLY A 40 -2.78 -1.75 -0.50
CA GLY A 40 -4.11 -2.32 -0.60
C GLY A 40 -4.76 -1.96 -1.91
N VAL A 41 -5.92 -2.57 -2.14
CA VAL A 41 -6.73 -2.26 -3.31
C VAL A 41 -8.07 -1.76 -2.82
N HIS A 42 -8.65 -0.84 -3.55
CA HIS A 42 -9.94 -0.28 -3.22
C HIS A 42 -10.74 -0.06 -4.48
N LYS A 43 -11.94 0.44 -4.33
CA LYS A 43 -12.82 0.60 -5.45
C LYS A 43 -12.20 1.42 -6.57
N GLY A 44 -11.41 2.41 -6.25
CA GLY A 44 -10.80 3.27 -7.26
C GLY A 44 -9.45 2.81 -7.76
N GLY A 45 -8.92 1.71 -7.28
CA GLY A 45 -7.61 1.22 -7.74
C GLY A 45 -6.74 0.69 -6.63
N ALA A 46 -5.49 1.06 -6.61
CA ALA A 46 -4.52 0.55 -5.64
C ALA A 46 -3.84 1.69 -4.91
N MET A 47 -3.37 1.42 -3.71
CA MET A 47 -2.71 2.41 -2.89
C MET A 47 -1.55 1.79 -2.14
N PHE A 48 -0.57 2.62 -1.77
CA PHE A 48 0.61 2.15 -1.05
C PHE A 48 0.93 3.14 0.05
N ARG A 49 1.43 2.61 1.17
CA ARG A 49 1.89 3.45 2.27
C ARG A 49 3.39 3.57 2.14
N VAL A 50 3.87 4.68 1.63
CA VAL A 50 5.29 4.87 1.38
C VAL A 50 6.01 5.65 2.48
N GLY A 51 5.25 6.28 3.37
CA GLY A 51 5.85 7.04 4.45
C GLY A 51 6.21 8.45 4.03
N LYS A 52 6.28 9.34 5.01
CA LYS A 52 6.53 10.73 4.73
C LYS A 52 7.89 10.94 4.09
N GLU A 53 8.89 10.20 4.52
CA GLU A 53 10.24 10.39 4.01
C GLU A 53 10.40 9.96 2.56
N ARG A 54 9.58 9.03 2.12
CA ARG A 54 9.67 8.48 0.77
C ARG A 54 8.56 8.96 -0.14
N TYR A 55 7.75 9.86 0.37
CA TYR A 55 6.58 10.35 -0.36
C TYR A 55 6.96 11.00 -1.68
N GLU A 56 7.93 11.90 -1.65
CA GLU A 56 8.35 12.60 -2.86
C GLU A 56 8.94 11.62 -3.89
N ALA A 57 9.71 10.66 -3.41
CA ALA A 57 10.29 9.66 -4.31
C ALA A 57 9.19 8.86 -4.99
N ALA A 58 8.13 8.54 -4.26
CA ALA A 58 7.02 7.79 -4.82
C ALA A 58 6.29 8.62 -5.88
N LEU A 59 6.07 9.89 -5.60
CA LEU A 59 5.35 10.75 -6.54
C LEU A 59 6.14 10.98 -7.83
N ALA A 60 7.43 10.74 -7.82
CA ALA A 60 8.23 10.86 -9.03
C ALA A 60 8.04 9.69 -9.98
N ILE A 61 7.42 8.61 -9.54
CA ILE A 61 7.18 7.44 -10.38
C ILE A 61 5.94 7.70 -11.25
N PRO A 62 6.02 7.54 -12.57
CA PRO A 62 4.86 7.80 -13.41
C PRO A 62 3.67 6.93 -13.04
N GLY A 63 2.52 7.54 -12.92
CA GLY A 63 1.30 6.83 -12.53
C GLY A 63 1.01 6.85 -11.05
N VAL A 64 1.92 7.40 -10.24
CA VAL A 64 1.72 7.51 -8.80
C VAL A 64 1.27 8.93 -8.49
N THR A 65 0.20 9.06 -7.72
CA THR A 65 -0.38 10.36 -7.38
C THR A 65 -0.69 10.39 -5.89
N PRO A 66 -0.87 11.58 -5.33
CA PRO A 66 -1.24 11.67 -3.92
C PRO A 66 -2.59 11.01 -3.68
N MET A 67 -2.70 10.24 -2.61
CA MET A 67 -3.98 9.68 -2.22
C MET A 67 -4.75 10.75 -1.48
N MET A 68 -5.94 11.06 -1.97
CA MET A 68 -6.74 12.12 -1.40
C MET A 68 -7.75 11.58 -0.41
N PHE A 69 -7.98 12.29 0.65
CA PHE A 69 -8.98 11.92 1.62
C PHE A 69 -9.70 13.20 2.04
N THR A 70 -10.98 13.24 1.80
CA THR A 70 -11.82 14.42 2.07
C THR A 70 -11.23 15.69 1.46
N GLY A 71 -10.76 15.55 0.22
CA GLY A 71 -10.24 16.71 -0.52
C GLY A 71 -8.83 17.12 -0.18
N LYS A 72 -8.16 16.40 0.71
CA LYS A 72 -6.79 16.70 1.09
C LYS A 72 -5.88 15.51 0.84
N PRO A 73 -4.63 15.75 0.47
CA PRO A 73 -3.72 14.63 0.30
C PRO A 73 -3.40 13.99 1.65
N MET A 74 -3.33 12.68 1.67
CA MET A 74 -2.92 11.96 2.87
C MET A 74 -1.41 11.84 2.84
N ALA A 75 -0.74 12.43 3.82
CA ALA A 75 0.71 12.32 3.89
C ALA A 75 1.09 10.85 4.00
N ALA A 76 2.12 10.46 3.31
CA ALA A 76 2.66 9.11 3.39
C ALA A 76 1.89 8.05 2.58
N MET A 77 0.76 8.41 2.00
CA MET A 77 -0.01 7.46 1.19
C MET A 77 -0.10 7.94 -0.24
N VAL A 78 -0.01 7.02 -1.18
CA VAL A 78 -0.14 7.37 -2.60
C VAL A 78 -1.08 6.38 -3.28
N ASP A 79 -1.73 6.86 -4.33
CA ASP A 79 -2.49 6.01 -5.23
C ASP A 79 -1.61 5.69 -6.42
N ILE A 80 -1.92 4.60 -7.11
CA ILE A 80 -1.17 4.23 -8.29
C ILE A 80 -2.18 3.83 -9.36
N SER A 81 -1.94 4.25 -10.58
CA SER A 81 -2.86 3.96 -11.69
C SER A 81 -2.82 2.48 -12.04
N ASP A 82 -3.89 2.00 -12.67
CA ASP A 82 -3.93 0.61 -13.10
C ASP A 82 -2.80 0.33 -14.09
N GLU A 83 -2.50 1.29 -14.95
CA GLU A 83 -1.43 1.14 -15.92
C GLU A 83 -0.08 0.94 -15.23
N ALA A 84 0.18 1.70 -14.18
CA ALA A 84 1.42 1.55 -13.43
C ALA A 84 1.42 0.26 -12.64
N MET A 85 0.26 -0.18 -12.16
CA MET A 85 0.17 -1.42 -11.39
C MET A 85 0.55 -2.64 -12.23
N VAL A 86 0.21 -2.65 -13.51
CA VAL A 86 0.56 -3.80 -14.34
C VAL A 86 1.99 -3.72 -14.87
N ASP A 87 2.69 -2.62 -14.60
CA ASP A 87 4.09 -2.47 -14.99
C ASP A 87 4.93 -2.98 -13.83
N ASP A 88 5.58 -4.12 -14.01
CA ASP A 88 6.34 -4.76 -12.93
C ASP A 88 7.41 -3.85 -12.35
N THR A 89 8.04 -3.03 -13.18
CA THR A 89 9.09 -2.14 -12.71
C THR A 89 8.53 -1.04 -11.81
N ARG A 90 7.49 -0.36 -12.28
CA ARG A 90 6.91 0.73 -11.48
C ARG A 90 6.26 0.20 -10.21
N ARG A 91 5.51 -0.89 -10.32
CA ARG A 91 4.90 -1.49 -9.15
C ARG A 91 5.96 -1.91 -8.14
N GLY A 92 7.04 -2.50 -8.63
CA GLY A 92 8.12 -2.93 -7.76
C GLY A 92 8.81 -1.77 -7.06
N GLN A 93 8.96 -0.64 -7.74
CA GLN A 93 9.56 0.53 -7.13
C GLN A 93 8.71 1.06 -5.98
N VAL A 94 7.40 1.16 -6.19
CA VAL A 94 6.50 1.67 -5.15
C VAL A 94 6.41 0.66 -4.01
N MET A 95 6.32 -0.63 -4.33
CA MET A 95 6.28 -1.67 -3.31
C MET A 95 7.55 -1.65 -2.46
N GLY A 96 8.71 -1.43 -3.09
CA GLY A 96 9.97 -1.35 -2.37
C GLY A 96 10.00 -0.19 -1.38
N LEU A 97 9.45 0.96 -1.78
CA LEU A 97 9.37 2.11 -0.88
C LEU A 97 8.45 1.81 0.30
N ALA A 98 7.32 1.16 0.03
CA ALA A 98 6.37 0.82 1.08
C ALA A 98 6.98 -0.19 2.05
N LEU A 99 7.65 -1.21 1.55
CA LEU A 99 8.26 -2.22 2.42
C LEU A 99 9.39 -1.61 3.25
N ALA A 100 10.19 -0.74 2.66
CA ALA A 100 11.26 -0.09 3.39
C ALA A 100 10.72 0.72 4.57
N THR A 101 9.57 1.35 4.38
CA THR A 101 8.94 2.13 5.43
C THR A 101 8.39 1.23 6.54
N VAL A 102 7.66 0.19 6.15
CA VAL A 102 6.99 -0.65 7.15
C VAL A 102 7.98 -1.51 7.93
N ARG A 103 9.03 -1.96 7.29
CA ARG A 103 10.00 -2.85 7.96
C ARG A 103 10.74 -2.20 9.11
N VAL A 104 10.87 -0.88 9.10
CA VAL A 104 11.55 -0.20 10.21
C VAL A 104 10.62 0.23 11.31
N LEU A 105 9.33 0.01 11.15
CA LEU A 105 8.37 0.35 12.20
C LEU A 105 8.29 -0.79 13.22
N PRO A 106 8.14 -0.47 14.50
CA PRO A 106 7.96 -1.54 15.49
C PRO A 106 6.63 -2.23 15.25
N PRO A 107 6.54 -3.51 15.59
CA PRO A 107 5.27 -4.23 15.43
C PRO A 107 4.14 -3.54 16.18
N LYS A 108 2.98 -3.52 15.54
CA LYS A 108 1.83 -2.95 16.18
C LYS A 108 1.25 -3.98 17.07
N VAL A 109 1.52 -3.91 18.38
CA VAL A 109 1.02 -4.90 19.23
C VAL A 109 0.12 -4.41 20.11
N ALA A 110 0.18 -4.41 20.83
CA ALA A 110 -0.56 -4.09 21.78
C ALA A 110 -1.46 -3.27 21.79
N LYS A 111 -1.54 -2.67 21.20
CA LYS A 111 -2.41 -1.89 21.29
C LYS A 111 -3.38 -2.51 21.73
N ALA A 112 -3.36 -3.40 21.41
CA ALA A 112 -4.34 -4.04 21.77
C ALA A 112 -4.42 -4.19 23.09
N ARG A 113 -3.72 -4.24 23.65
CA ARG A 113 -3.90 -4.53 24.87
C ARG A 113 -4.00 -3.56 25.60
N LYS A 114 -4.24 -2.84 25.46
CA LYS A 114 -4.30 -2.02 26.24
C LYS A 114 -4.85 -2.20 27.03
N GLY A 115 -4.98 -2.52 27.08
CA GLY A 115 -5.55 -2.77 27.83
C GLY A 115 -5.68 -2.84 28.25
#